data_aff0deb5508e8f10b646e0d55b56f110
#
_entry.id   aff0deb5508e8f10b646e0d55b56f110
#
_cell.length_a   1.000
_cell.length_b   1.000
_cell.length_c   1.000
_cell.angle_alpha   90.00
_cell.angle_beta   90.00
_cell.angle_gamma   90.00
#
_symmetry.space_group_name_H-M   'P 1'
#
loop_
_entity.id
_entity.type
_entity.pdbx_description
1 polymer ?
#
loop_
_entity_poly.entity_id
_entity_poly.type
_entity_poly.pdbx_seq_one_letter_code
_entity_poly.pdbx_strand_id
1 'polypeptide(L)'
;MTFLLKRLRINFRMKLLISGGAGFIGSAMIRYLLKETDHQVLNLDKLTYAGNLESLALVEDNPHYQFVQGDIADSTLASRLFAEFQPDLVMHLAAESHVDRSIDGPAQFIHTNILGTSVLLEVARTYWMGLSTEKKAIFRFHHISTDEVYGSLGEAGLFTETTAYDPSSPYSASKASSDHLVRAWHRTYGLPVLITNCSNNYGPYQFPEKLIPLMILNALDGKPLPVYGSGHQIRDWLYVEDHVRALYKVLTKGKVGQTYNIGGHNEKTNLEVVRALCELLDQSRQDHPEGIKSYKELITFVSDRPGHDRRYAIDASKIRQELDWVPEQTFETGLSKTVHWYLDNTAWCQHIQDGSYQRQRLGLGDKTGGRV
;
A
#
# COMPACT_ATOMS: atom_id res chain seq x y z
N MET A 1 -14.85 -10.19 40.46
CA MET A 1 -14.26 -8.85 40.21
C MET A 1 -13.53 -8.73 38.86
N THR A 2 -13.71 -9.70 37.94
CA THR A 2 -12.96 -9.75 36.64
C THR A 2 -13.83 -9.41 35.42
N PHE A 3 -15.13 -9.10 35.61
CA PHE A 3 -16.07 -8.82 34.50
C PHE A 3 -16.40 -7.33 34.27
N LEU A 4 -15.95 -6.43 35.17
CA LEU A 4 -16.25 -4.98 35.07
C LEU A 4 -15.18 -4.13 34.40
N LEU A 5 -14.00 -4.66 34.11
CA LEU A 5 -12.87 -3.91 33.50
C LEU A 5 -12.86 -3.89 31.96
N LYS A 6 -13.85 -4.52 31.31
CA LYS A 6 -13.98 -4.54 29.83
C LYS A 6 -14.81 -3.39 29.23
N ARG A 7 -15.26 -2.41 30.00
CA ARG A 7 -16.22 -1.37 29.54
C ARG A 7 -15.80 0.08 29.73
N LEU A 8 -14.53 0.37 30.00
CA LEU A 8 -14.00 1.72 29.92
C LEU A 8 -12.91 1.78 28.84
N ARG A 9 -13.27 1.49 27.58
CA ARG A 9 -12.59 2.11 26.42
C ARG A 9 -13.02 3.58 26.46
N ILE A 10 -12.24 4.44 27.10
CA ILE A 10 -12.24 5.87 26.79
C ILE A 10 -11.64 5.91 25.37
N ASN A 11 -12.49 5.72 24.37
CA ASN A 11 -12.14 5.96 22.98
C ASN A 11 -11.99 7.48 22.84
N PHE A 12 -10.78 8.00 23.01
CA PHE A 12 -10.47 9.35 22.57
C PHE A 12 -10.73 9.39 21.07
N ARG A 13 -11.79 10.09 20.69
CA ARG A 13 -12.10 10.36 19.29
C ARG A 13 -11.03 11.27 18.73
N MET A 14 -10.21 10.78 17.80
CA MET A 14 -9.13 11.53 17.15
C MET A 14 -9.54 11.89 15.72
N LYS A 15 -8.91 12.93 15.20
CA LYS A 15 -9.01 13.37 13.81
C LYS A 15 -7.81 12.87 13.02
N LEU A 16 -8.05 12.03 12.01
CA LEU A 16 -7.03 11.46 11.14
C LEU A 16 -7.10 12.07 9.75
N LEU A 17 -6.02 12.69 9.29
CA LEU A 17 -5.85 13.04 7.89
C LEU A 17 -5.11 11.90 7.20
N ILE A 18 -5.72 11.31 6.18
CA ILE A 18 -5.15 10.22 5.36
C ILE A 18 -4.96 10.75 3.95
N SER A 19 -3.71 10.80 3.47
CA SER A 19 -3.43 11.07 2.07
C SER A 19 -3.32 9.75 1.29
N GLY A 20 -3.88 9.71 0.09
CA GLY A 20 -3.91 8.50 -0.72
C GLY A 20 -4.98 7.49 -0.27
N GLY A 21 -6.07 8.00 0.33
CA GLY A 21 -7.11 7.16 0.91
C GLY A 21 -8.06 6.52 -0.10
N ALA A 22 -8.07 6.95 -1.37
CA ALA A 22 -8.81 6.29 -2.44
C ALA A 22 -8.00 5.17 -3.13
N GLY A 23 -6.71 5.00 -2.79
CA GLY A 23 -5.86 3.90 -3.23
C GLY A 23 -6.17 2.59 -2.49
N PHE A 24 -5.50 1.51 -2.87
CA PHE A 24 -5.71 0.16 -2.34
C PHE A 24 -5.57 0.07 -0.81
N ILE A 25 -4.37 0.37 -0.27
CA ILE A 25 -4.09 0.28 1.18
C ILE A 25 -4.85 1.39 1.93
N GLY A 26 -4.91 2.60 1.35
CA GLY A 26 -5.60 3.73 1.95
C GLY A 26 -7.09 3.50 2.15
N SER A 27 -7.79 2.94 1.16
CA SER A 27 -9.22 2.61 1.27
C SER A 27 -9.48 1.50 2.30
N ALA A 28 -8.61 0.49 2.35
CA ALA A 28 -8.68 -0.54 3.39
C ALA A 28 -8.48 0.05 4.79
N MET A 29 -7.54 1.00 4.96
CA MET A 29 -7.32 1.69 6.23
C MET A 29 -8.54 2.53 6.64
N ILE A 30 -9.15 3.26 5.72
CA ILE A 30 -10.35 4.06 6.00
C ILE A 30 -11.52 3.16 6.41
N ARG A 31 -11.78 2.09 5.66
CA ARG A 31 -12.83 1.10 6.03
C ARG A 31 -12.57 0.50 7.41
N TYR A 32 -11.33 0.14 7.71
CA TYR A 32 -10.95 -0.37 9.02
C TYR A 32 -11.23 0.65 10.14
N LEU A 33 -10.78 1.90 9.99
CA LEU A 33 -10.95 2.95 11.00
C LEU A 33 -12.42 3.24 11.28
N LEU A 34 -13.23 3.41 10.23
CA LEU A 34 -14.64 3.76 10.37
C LEU A 34 -15.49 2.59 10.90
N LYS A 35 -15.01 1.35 10.75
CA LYS A 35 -15.66 0.16 11.31
C LYS A 35 -15.25 -0.11 12.77
N GLU A 36 -13.98 0.03 13.09
CA GLU A 36 -13.41 -0.44 14.37
C GLU A 36 -13.22 0.69 15.39
N THR A 37 -13.40 1.97 15.00
CA THR A 37 -13.18 3.14 15.86
C THR A 37 -14.23 4.22 15.65
N ASP A 38 -14.27 5.22 16.58
CA ASP A 38 -15.10 6.42 16.46
C ASP A 38 -14.32 7.62 15.90
N HIS A 39 -13.17 7.40 15.26
CA HIS A 39 -12.31 8.46 14.75
C HIS A 39 -12.97 9.21 13.59
N GLN A 40 -12.59 10.50 13.42
CA GLN A 40 -12.94 11.27 12.23
C GLN A 40 -11.83 11.12 11.21
N VAL A 41 -12.18 10.89 9.96
CA VAL A 41 -11.25 10.66 8.86
C VAL A 41 -11.48 11.72 7.78
N LEU A 42 -10.42 12.48 7.46
CA LEU A 42 -10.33 13.29 6.25
C LEU A 42 -9.44 12.56 5.24
N ASN A 43 -10.01 12.19 4.12
CA ASN A 43 -9.31 11.56 3.00
C ASN A 43 -8.90 12.63 1.97
N LEU A 44 -7.60 12.85 1.78
CA LEU A 44 -7.04 13.68 0.72
C LEU A 44 -6.47 12.79 -0.38
N ASP A 45 -7.09 12.77 -1.55
CA ASP A 45 -6.63 11.98 -2.69
C ASP A 45 -6.75 12.76 -3.99
N LYS A 46 -5.78 12.60 -4.88
CA LYS A 46 -5.76 13.27 -6.18
C LYS A 46 -6.68 12.58 -7.21
N LEU A 47 -7.08 11.33 -6.95
CA LEU A 47 -7.80 10.45 -7.86
C LEU A 47 -7.04 10.27 -9.19
N THR A 48 -5.79 9.77 -9.08
CA THR A 48 -5.06 9.29 -10.25
C THR A 48 -5.63 7.94 -10.71
N TYR A 49 -5.03 7.32 -11.70
CA TYR A 49 -5.50 6.07 -12.31
C TYR A 49 -5.81 4.93 -11.31
N ALA A 50 -5.12 4.88 -10.18
CA ALA A 50 -5.29 3.84 -9.14
C ALA A 50 -6.19 4.29 -7.97
N GLY A 51 -6.62 5.55 -7.94
CA GLY A 51 -7.54 6.08 -6.94
C GLY A 51 -8.99 5.88 -7.35
N ASN A 52 -9.76 5.10 -6.56
CA ASN A 52 -11.17 4.81 -6.85
C ASN A 52 -12.05 4.95 -5.62
N LEU A 53 -13.00 5.88 -5.65
CA LEU A 53 -13.95 6.13 -4.56
C LEU A 53 -14.94 4.98 -4.36
N GLU A 54 -15.23 4.17 -5.39
CA GLU A 54 -16.09 2.98 -5.23
C GLU A 54 -15.52 1.99 -4.20
N SER A 55 -14.19 2.01 -3.98
CA SER A 55 -13.56 1.23 -2.92
C SER A 55 -13.97 1.69 -1.51
N LEU A 56 -14.61 2.85 -1.39
CA LEU A 56 -15.10 3.47 -0.16
C LEU A 56 -16.64 3.57 -0.09
N ALA A 57 -17.37 3.04 -1.09
CA ALA A 57 -18.83 3.11 -1.15
C ALA A 57 -19.53 2.61 0.13
N LEU A 58 -18.96 1.61 0.81
CA LEU A 58 -19.50 1.10 2.09
C LEU A 58 -19.45 2.10 3.25
N VAL A 59 -18.65 3.17 3.12
CA VAL A 59 -18.38 4.14 4.18
C VAL A 59 -18.56 5.60 3.74
N GLU A 60 -19.00 5.85 2.50
CA GLU A 60 -19.12 7.21 1.95
C GLU A 60 -20.11 8.08 2.71
N ASP A 61 -21.22 7.50 3.20
CA ASP A 61 -22.26 8.19 3.99
C ASP A 61 -21.96 8.24 5.50
N ASN A 62 -20.79 7.74 5.94
CA ASN A 62 -20.45 7.76 7.35
C ASN A 62 -20.21 9.21 7.83
N PRO A 63 -20.90 9.71 8.87
CA PRO A 63 -20.78 11.10 9.35
C PRO A 63 -19.38 11.46 9.88
N HIS A 64 -18.51 10.46 10.05
CA HIS A 64 -17.10 10.64 10.45
C HIS A 64 -16.13 10.62 9.27
N TYR A 65 -16.63 10.46 8.05
CA TYR A 65 -15.81 10.45 6.83
C TYR A 65 -15.99 11.75 6.03
N GLN A 66 -14.87 12.29 5.56
CA GLN A 66 -14.83 13.43 4.64
C GLN A 66 -13.84 13.12 3.53
N PHE A 67 -14.18 13.48 2.29
CA PHE A 67 -13.30 13.38 1.14
C PHE A 67 -12.99 14.76 0.56
N VAL A 68 -11.73 14.97 0.24
CA VAL A 68 -11.25 16.14 -0.51
C VAL A 68 -10.37 15.66 -1.66
N GLN A 69 -10.75 16.00 -2.87
CA GLN A 69 -9.91 15.78 -4.04
C GLN A 69 -8.80 16.83 -4.10
N GLY A 70 -7.54 16.39 -4.14
CA GLY A 70 -6.41 17.32 -4.23
C GLY A 70 -5.05 16.64 -4.23
N ASP A 71 -4.06 17.40 -4.69
CA ASP A 71 -2.67 16.97 -4.75
C ASP A 71 -1.95 17.28 -3.45
N ILE A 72 -1.19 16.33 -2.90
CA ILE A 72 -0.33 16.55 -1.72
C ILE A 72 0.80 17.55 -1.99
N ALA A 73 1.14 17.80 -3.26
CA ALA A 73 2.11 18.82 -3.66
C ALA A 73 1.52 20.24 -3.66
N ASP A 74 0.21 20.41 -3.49
CA ASP A 74 -0.44 21.72 -3.31
C ASP A 74 -0.35 22.17 -1.85
N SER A 75 0.64 23.01 -1.56
CA SER A 75 0.88 23.54 -0.21
C SER A 75 -0.25 24.42 0.31
N THR A 76 -0.96 25.12 -0.57
CA THR A 76 -2.09 25.99 -0.20
C THR A 76 -3.27 25.15 0.25
N LEU A 77 -3.63 24.11 -0.53
CA LEU A 77 -4.68 23.18 -0.16
C LEU A 77 -4.33 22.43 1.14
N ALA A 78 -3.12 21.87 1.22
CA ALA A 78 -2.67 21.14 2.41
C ALA A 78 -2.73 22.01 3.67
N SER A 79 -2.22 23.27 3.62
CA SER A 79 -2.27 24.20 4.74
C SER A 79 -3.69 24.53 5.18
N ARG A 80 -4.60 24.75 4.23
CA ARG A 80 -6.02 24.97 4.51
C ARG A 80 -6.65 23.76 5.23
N LEU A 81 -6.41 22.54 4.73
CA LEU A 81 -6.96 21.32 5.33
C LEU A 81 -6.45 21.11 6.76
N PHE A 82 -5.18 21.36 7.03
CA PHE A 82 -4.64 21.28 8.40
C PHE A 82 -5.26 22.34 9.33
N ALA A 83 -5.49 23.55 8.83
CA ALA A 83 -6.10 24.62 9.62
C ALA A 83 -7.59 24.34 9.93
N GLU A 84 -8.36 23.87 8.95
CA GLU A 84 -9.80 23.61 9.09
C GLU A 84 -10.10 22.30 9.83
N PHE A 85 -9.46 21.20 9.43
CA PHE A 85 -9.69 19.88 10.01
C PHE A 85 -9.00 19.68 11.35
N GLN A 86 -7.83 20.31 11.58
CA GLN A 86 -7.02 20.18 12.79
C GLN A 86 -6.70 18.73 13.15
N PRO A 87 -5.95 17.98 12.32
CA PRO A 87 -5.66 16.58 12.55
C PRO A 87 -4.83 16.36 13.81
N ASP A 88 -5.19 15.33 14.59
CA ASP A 88 -4.37 14.79 15.67
C ASP A 88 -3.29 13.84 15.12
N LEU A 89 -3.65 13.12 14.05
CA LEU A 89 -2.80 12.11 13.42
C LEU A 89 -2.82 12.28 11.89
N VAL A 90 -1.69 12.06 11.26
CA VAL A 90 -1.55 12.06 9.79
C VAL A 90 -1.01 10.72 9.34
N MET A 91 -1.66 10.10 8.35
CA MET A 91 -1.17 8.91 7.65
C MET A 91 -0.90 9.26 6.20
N HIS A 92 0.34 9.16 5.79
CA HIS A 92 0.77 9.51 4.44
C HIS A 92 0.97 8.27 3.60
N LEU A 93 -0.09 7.90 2.81
CA LEU A 93 -0.10 6.77 1.89
C LEU A 93 -0.08 7.21 0.42
N ALA A 94 -0.32 8.50 0.13
CA ALA A 94 -0.31 9.00 -1.25
C ALA A 94 1.08 8.80 -1.87
N ALA A 95 1.12 8.04 -2.97
CA ALA A 95 2.33 7.76 -3.73
C ALA A 95 1.98 7.24 -5.12
N GLU A 96 2.83 7.53 -6.10
CA GLU A 96 2.94 6.69 -7.30
C GLU A 96 3.65 5.39 -6.91
N SER A 97 3.09 4.22 -7.28
CA SER A 97 3.51 2.93 -6.69
C SER A 97 3.75 1.79 -7.67
N HIS A 98 3.62 2.00 -8.98
CA HIS A 98 3.83 0.94 -9.96
C HIS A 98 5.23 1.00 -10.57
N VAL A 99 6.07 -0.01 -10.30
CA VAL A 99 7.47 -0.03 -10.74
C VAL A 99 7.58 0.13 -12.25
N ASP A 100 6.80 -0.61 -13.06
CA ASP A 100 6.88 -0.55 -14.52
C ASP A 100 6.54 0.86 -15.05
N ARG A 101 5.53 1.54 -14.46
CA ARG A 101 5.24 2.95 -14.78
C ARG A 101 6.39 3.88 -14.42
N SER A 102 7.15 3.57 -13.36
CA SER A 102 8.30 4.39 -12.97
C SER A 102 9.46 4.31 -13.97
N ILE A 103 9.56 3.19 -14.69
CA ILE A 103 10.54 3.01 -15.77
C ILE A 103 10.16 3.87 -16.98
N ASP A 104 8.88 3.91 -17.33
CA ASP A 104 8.37 4.66 -18.47
C ASP A 104 8.29 6.18 -18.18
N GLY A 105 7.97 6.59 -16.95
CA GLY A 105 7.75 8.00 -16.57
C GLY A 105 8.25 8.36 -15.16
N PRO A 106 9.55 8.40 -14.88
CA PRO A 106 10.11 8.61 -13.54
C PRO A 106 9.78 9.99 -12.94
N ALA A 107 9.56 11.01 -13.76
CA ALA A 107 9.30 12.38 -13.29
C ALA A 107 8.06 12.48 -12.40
N GLN A 108 7.00 11.73 -12.69
CA GLN A 108 5.78 11.72 -11.89
C GLN A 108 6.04 11.13 -10.49
N PHE A 109 6.90 10.12 -10.38
CA PHE A 109 7.31 9.53 -9.10
C PHE A 109 8.13 10.51 -8.25
N ILE A 110 9.04 11.26 -8.86
CA ILE A 110 9.81 12.31 -8.19
C ILE A 110 8.86 13.41 -7.68
N HIS A 111 7.94 13.86 -8.52
CA HIS A 111 6.98 14.91 -8.16
C HIS A 111 6.07 14.47 -7.00
N THR A 112 5.43 13.31 -7.11
CA THR A 112 4.49 12.85 -6.08
C THR A 112 5.21 12.38 -4.82
N ASN A 113 6.17 11.45 -4.96
CA ASN A 113 6.74 10.77 -3.80
C ASN A 113 7.78 11.63 -3.06
N ILE A 114 8.54 12.48 -3.75
CA ILE A 114 9.56 13.32 -3.11
C ILE A 114 9.02 14.71 -2.82
N LEU A 115 8.62 15.47 -3.85
CA LEU A 115 8.15 16.83 -3.67
C LEU A 115 6.84 16.87 -2.86
N GLY A 116 5.85 16.03 -3.20
CA GLY A 116 4.59 15.96 -2.46
C GLY A 116 4.80 15.61 -0.98
N THR A 117 5.68 14.63 -0.67
CA THR A 117 6.05 14.30 0.71
C THR A 117 6.71 15.50 1.42
N SER A 118 7.64 16.20 0.75
CA SER A 118 8.31 17.38 1.30
C SER A 118 7.32 18.49 1.65
N VAL A 119 6.36 18.78 0.77
CA VAL A 119 5.29 19.76 1.00
C VAL A 119 4.44 19.37 2.20
N LEU A 120 3.99 18.14 2.26
CA LEU A 120 3.12 17.66 3.34
C LEU A 120 3.85 17.68 4.70
N LEU A 121 5.15 17.33 4.72
CA LEU A 121 5.99 17.39 5.91
C LEU A 121 6.14 18.83 6.42
N GLU A 122 6.36 19.80 5.52
CA GLU A 122 6.53 21.21 5.90
C GLU A 122 5.23 21.81 6.44
N VAL A 123 4.09 21.50 5.82
CA VAL A 123 2.78 21.89 6.33
C VAL A 123 2.50 21.25 7.70
N ALA A 124 2.77 19.96 7.84
CA ALA A 124 2.59 19.25 9.12
C ALA A 124 3.50 19.84 10.21
N ARG A 125 4.76 20.19 9.89
CA ARG A 125 5.70 20.84 10.82
C ARG A 125 5.16 22.20 11.29
N THR A 126 4.76 23.04 10.34
CA THR A 126 4.25 24.39 10.65
C THR A 126 3.01 24.31 11.54
N TYR A 127 2.07 23.43 11.19
CA TYR A 127 0.88 23.16 12.00
C TYR A 127 1.23 22.67 13.42
N TRP A 128 2.09 21.62 13.51
CA TRP A 128 2.50 21.04 14.78
C TRP A 128 3.20 22.07 15.69
N MET A 129 4.05 22.94 15.14
CA MET A 129 4.71 24.00 15.92
C MET A 129 3.72 24.96 16.58
N GLY A 130 2.57 25.20 15.97
CA GLY A 130 1.50 26.06 16.51
C GLY A 130 0.57 25.38 17.54
N LEU A 131 0.68 24.06 17.75
CA LEU A 131 -0.18 23.34 18.70
C LEU A 131 0.18 23.61 20.16
N SER A 132 -0.80 23.39 21.08
CA SER A 132 -0.54 23.35 22.52
C SER A 132 0.37 22.16 22.89
N THR A 133 0.98 22.20 24.07
CA THR A 133 1.87 21.13 24.56
C THR A 133 1.16 19.76 24.56
N GLU A 134 -0.10 19.73 24.98
CA GLU A 134 -0.92 18.51 25.07
C GLU A 134 -1.18 17.93 23.66
N LYS A 135 -1.57 18.77 22.70
CA LYS A 135 -1.79 18.35 21.32
C LYS A 135 -0.49 17.93 20.62
N LYS A 136 0.62 18.62 20.88
CA LYS A 136 1.94 18.21 20.37
C LYS A 136 2.35 16.82 20.84
N ALA A 137 2.03 16.45 22.07
CA ALA A 137 2.34 15.15 22.64
C ALA A 137 1.57 14.00 21.95
N ILE A 138 0.36 14.29 21.45
CA ILE A 138 -0.50 13.32 20.77
C ILE A 138 -0.15 13.21 19.27
N PHE A 139 0.19 14.34 18.63
CA PHE A 139 0.39 14.42 17.19
C PHE A 139 1.41 13.38 16.68
N ARG A 140 1.08 12.72 15.56
CA ARG A 140 1.96 11.78 14.84
C ARG A 140 1.82 11.99 13.34
N PHE A 141 2.95 11.95 12.64
CA PHE A 141 3.02 11.85 11.18
C PHE A 141 3.56 10.47 10.81
N HIS A 142 2.70 9.60 10.31
CA HIS A 142 3.05 8.23 9.93
C HIS A 142 3.21 8.16 8.40
N HIS A 143 4.42 7.90 7.94
CA HIS A 143 4.76 7.69 6.54
C HIS A 143 4.78 6.21 6.21
N ILE A 144 4.02 5.81 5.18
CA ILE A 144 3.92 4.42 4.75
C ILE A 144 4.85 4.23 3.53
N SER A 145 5.82 3.34 3.67
CA SER A 145 6.85 3.03 2.69
C SER A 145 6.81 1.54 2.30
N THR A 146 7.86 1.04 1.69
CA THR A 146 7.99 -0.28 1.09
C THR A 146 9.33 -0.92 1.43
N ASP A 147 9.40 -2.24 1.45
CA ASP A 147 10.65 -3.00 1.56
C ASP A 147 11.55 -2.88 0.33
N GLU A 148 11.01 -2.45 -0.81
CA GLU A 148 11.78 -2.22 -2.03
C GLU A 148 12.89 -1.16 -1.88
N VAL A 149 12.83 -0.33 -0.84
CA VAL A 149 13.90 0.64 -0.51
C VAL A 149 15.19 -0.02 -0.08
N TYR A 150 15.14 -1.27 0.39
CA TYR A 150 16.31 -2.02 0.84
C TYR A 150 17.11 -2.68 -0.30
N GLY A 151 16.54 -2.73 -1.51
CA GLY A 151 17.16 -3.38 -2.66
C GLY A 151 16.85 -4.86 -2.75
N SER A 152 17.77 -5.66 -3.30
CA SER A 152 17.57 -7.09 -3.58
C SER A 152 18.36 -7.98 -2.64
N LEU A 153 17.72 -8.98 -2.04
CA LEU A 153 18.40 -10.03 -1.29
C LEU A 153 18.93 -11.14 -2.20
N GLY A 154 20.01 -11.80 -1.73
CA GLY A 154 20.46 -13.08 -2.27
C GLY A 154 19.55 -14.24 -1.86
N GLU A 155 20.14 -15.44 -1.70
CA GLU A 155 19.39 -16.65 -1.35
C GLU A 155 18.93 -16.68 0.11
N ALA A 156 19.60 -15.96 1.00
CA ALA A 156 19.36 -15.96 2.42
C ALA A 156 19.32 -14.54 3.00
N GLY A 157 18.93 -14.43 4.27
CA GLY A 157 18.83 -13.18 5.00
C GLY A 157 17.45 -12.55 4.93
N LEU A 158 17.24 -11.52 5.77
CA LEU A 158 16.01 -10.74 5.84
C LEU A 158 16.38 -9.26 5.96
N PHE A 159 15.57 -8.37 5.39
CA PHE A 159 15.69 -6.94 5.60
C PHE A 159 15.24 -6.57 7.02
N THR A 160 16.10 -5.94 7.77
CA THR A 160 15.79 -5.34 9.08
C THR A 160 15.64 -3.84 8.95
N GLU A 161 15.14 -3.16 9.97
CA GLU A 161 15.02 -1.70 9.99
C GLU A 161 16.37 -0.96 9.97
N THR A 162 17.48 -1.69 10.16
CA THR A 162 18.87 -1.18 10.09
C THR A 162 19.57 -1.53 8.79
N THR A 163 18.94 -2.29 7.91
CA THR A 163 19.48 -2.59 6.58
C THR A 163 19.69 -1.29 5.80
N ALA A 164 20.82 -1.12 5.17
CA ALA A 164 21.10 0.02 4.31
C ALA A 164 20.15 0.03 3.09
N TYR A 165 19.74 1.21 2.66
CA TYR A 165 18.91 1.36 1.46
C TYR A 165 19.77 1.23 0.20
N ASP A 166 19.31 0.40 -0.76
CA ASP A 166 19.95 0.16 -2.05
C ASP A 166 18.89 -0.05 -3.16
N PRO A 167 18.00 0.95 -3.39
CA PRO A 167 16.86 0.82 -4.29
C PRO A 167 17.27 0.65 -5.76
N SER A 168 16.63 -0.30 -6.47
CA SER A 168 16.95 -0.68 -7.85
C SER A 168 16.07 -0.02 -8.92
N SER A 169 14.95 0.62 -8.56
CA SER A 169 14.01 1.22 -9.52
C SER A 169 13.77 2.70 -9.23
N PRO A 170 13.30 3.50 -10.22
CA PRO A 170 12.90 4.89 -9.95
C PRO A 170 11.82 5.01 -8.87
N TYR A 171 10.87 4.06 -8.81
CA TYR A 171 9.89 3.99 -7.73
C TYR A 171 10.55 3.80 -6.37
N SER A 172 11.34 2.73 -6.19
CA SER A 172 11.97 2.45 -4.90
C SER A 172 12.95 3.54 -4.47
N ALA A 173 13.68 4.16 -5.43
CA ALA A 173 14.54 5.31 -5.17
C ALA A 173 13.74 6.54 -4.69
N SER A 174 12.57 6.80 -5.28
CA SER A 174 11.69 7.88 -4.85
C SER A 174 11.13 7.65 -3.43
N LYS A 175 10.79 6.40 -3.09
CA LYS A 175 10.35 6.03 -1.74
C LYS A 175 11.48 6.11 -0.71
N ALA A 176 12.69 5.65 -1.05
CA ALA A 176 13.87 5.81 -0.22
C ALA A 176 14.16 7.30 0.07
N SER A 177 14.03 8.15 -0.95
CA SER A 177 14.18 9.60 -0.80
C SER A 177 13.15 10.19 0.15
N SER A 178 11.87 9.82 0.05
CA SER A 178 10.82 10.29 0.98
C SER A 178 11.05 9.80 2.41
N ASP A 179 11.51 8.56 2.61
CA ASP A 179 11.88 8.04 3.93
C ASP A 179 13.01 8.87 4.57
N HIS A 180 14.01 9.26 3.77
CA HIS A 180 15.10 10.13 4.24
C HIS A 180 14.60 11.53 4.61
N LEU A 181 13.67 12.11 3.84
CA LEU A 181 13.04 13.39 4.18
C LEU A 181 12.28 13.29 5.51
N VAL A 182 11.46 12.27 5.71
CA VAL A 182 10.71 12.05 6.96
C VAL A 182 11.66 11.96 8.16
N ARG A 183 12.75 11.19 8.05
CA ARG A 183 13.79 11.09 9.10
C ARG A 183 14.49 12.43 9.34
N ALA A 184 14.76 13.18 8.28
CA ALA A 184 15.40 14.50 8.39
C ALA A 184 14.51 15.49 9.13
N TRP A 185 13.19 15.56 8.83
CA TRP A 185 12.24 16.42 9.56
C TRP A 185 12.16 16.08 11.04
N HIS A 186 12.21 14.79 11.37
CA HIS A 186 12.28 14.38 12.78
C HIS A 186 13.57 14.85 13.45
N ARG A 187 14.73 14.55 12.85
CA ARG A 187 16.04 14.83 13.46
C ARG A 187 16.35 16.31 13.55
N THR A 188 15.94 17.09 12.54
CA THR A 188 16.24 18.52 12.44
C THR A 188 15.24 19.38 13.21
N TYR A 189 13.95 19.06 13.11
CA TYR A 189 12.88 19.90 13.60
C TYR A 189 12.09 19.29 14.76
N GLY A 190 12.33 18.03 15.10
CA GLY A 190 11.61 17.34 16.18
C GLY A 190 10.20 16.88 15.82
N LEU A 191 9.80 16.96 14.53
CA LEU A 191 8.46 16.51 14.11
C LEU A 191 8.26 15.04 14.54
N PRO A 192 7.16 14.70 15.26
CA PRO A 192 6.94 13.35 15.74
C PRO A 192 6.49 12.42 14.59
N VAL A 193 7.44 11.76 13.95
CA VAL A 193 7.22 10.89 12.81
C VAL A 193 7.29 9.41 13.17
N LEU A 194 6.66 8.59 12.31
CA LEU A 194 6.77 7.13 12.26
C LEU A 194 6.97 6.73 10.79
N ILE A 195 7.72 5.66 10.55
CA ILE A 195 7.88 5.08 9.20
C ILE A 195 7.55 3.60 9.29
N THR A 196 6.84 3.09 8.30
CA THR A 196 6.67 1.65 8.11
C THR A 196 7.11 1.24 6.72
N ASN A 197 7.89 0.16 6.63
CA ASN A 197 8.26 -0.48 5.38
C ASN A 197 7.53 -1.83 5.30
N CYS A 198 6.64 -1.99 4.32
CA CYS A 198 5.83 -3.20 4.20
C CYS A 198 6.28 -4.07 3.01
N SER A 199 6.05 -5.38 3.17
CA SER A 199 6.19 -6.33 2.08
C SER A 199 5.04 -6.24 1.06
N ASN A 200 5.04 -7.09 0.03
CA ASN A 200 4.06 -7.04 -1.06
C ASN A 200 2.63 -7.26 -0.55
N ASN A 201 1.80 -6.25 -0.68
CA ASN A 201 0.40 -6.32 -0.27
C ASN A 201 -0.49 -6.94 -1.34
N TYR A 202 -1.51 -7.69 -0.90
CA TYR A 202 -2.57 -8.23 -1.74
C TYR A 202 -3.91 -8.27 -0.99
N GLY A 203 -5.02 -8.32 -1.72
CA GLY A 203 -6.35 -8.39 -1.12
C GLY A 203 -7.44 -7.73 -1.95
N PRO A 204 -8.66 -7.58 -1.38
CA PRO A 204 -9.79 -6.88 -1.98
C PRO A 204 -9.47 -5.46 -2.40
N TYR A 205 -10.05 -4.99 -3.52
CA TYR A 205 -9.92 -3.64 -4.06
C TYR A 205 -8.51 -3.27 -4.57
N GLN A 206 -7.61 -4.24 -4.81
CA GLN A 206 -6.32 -3.95 -5.43
C GLN A 206 -6.47 -3.71 -6.94
N PHE A 207 -5.87 -2.62 -7.45
CA PHE A 207 -5.97 -2.24 -8.87
C PHE A 207 -5.32 -3.31 -9.78
N PRO A 208 -5.94 -3.67 -10.92
CA PRO A 208 -5.57 -4.84 -11.73
C PRO A 208 -4.30 -4.71 -12.57
N GLU A 209 -3.46 -3.72 -12.30
CA GLU A 209 -2.08 -3.68 -12.82
C GLU A 209 -1.10 -4.51 -11.98
N LYS A 210 -1.49 -4.91 -10.75
CA LYS A 210 -0.68 -5.73 -9.85
C LYS A 210 -0.90 -7.23 -10.13
N LEU A 211 0.11 -8.04 -9.79
CA LEU A 211 0.19 -9.45 -10.17
C LEU A 211 -1.11 -10.23 -9.87
N ILE A 212 -1.54 -10.25 -8.61
CA ILE A 212 -2.67 -11.09 -8.19
C ILE A 212 -3.98 -10.71 -8.89
N PRO A 213 -4.46 -9.44 -8.85
CA PRO A 213 -5.70 -9.11 -9.52
C PRO A 213 -5.62 -9.20 -11.05
N LEU A 214 -4.46 -8.88 -11.64
CA LEU A 214 -4.25 -9.05 -13.09
C LEU A 214 -4.43 -10.50 -13.52
N MET A 215 -3.80 -11.44 -12.79
CA MET A 215 -3.91 -12.88 -13.12
C MET A 215 -5.34 -13.39 -12.94
N ILE A 216 -6.04 -12.99 -11.87
CA ILE A 216 -7.46 -13.39 -11.67
C ILE A 216 -8.31 -12.92 -12.85
N LEU A 217 -8.26 -11.62 -13.18
CA LEU A 217 -9.12 -11.07 -14.24
C LEU A 217 -8.74 -11.57 -15.65
N ASN A 218 -7.45 -11.80 -15.92
CA ASN A 218 -7.04 -12.40 -17.16
C ASN A 218 -7.51 -13.85 -17.28
N ALA A 219 -7.38 -14.64 -16.19
CA ALA A 219 -7.85 -16.02 -16.17
C ALA A 219 -9.36 -16.09 -16.48
N LEU A 220 -10.17 -15.28 -15.82
CA LEU A 220 -11.62 -15.22 -16.01
C LEU A 220 -12.01 -14.87 -17.47
N ASP A 221 -11.20 -14.05 -18.13
CA ASP A 221 -11.40 -13.66 -19.55
C ASP A 221 -10.75 -14.64 -20.54
N GLY A 222 -10.15 -15.76 -20.10
CA GLY A 222 -9.40 -16.68 -20.97
C GLY A 222 -8.15 -16.07 -21.62
N LYS A 223 -7.60 -14.99 -21.05
CA LYS A 223 -6.42 -14.29 -21.54
C LYS A 223 -5.13 -14.90 -20.98
N PRO A 224 -3.98 -14.75 -21.67
CA PRO A 224 -2.69 -15.20 -21.16
C PRO A 224 -2.37 -14.65 -19.77
N LEU A 225 -1.73 -15.46 -18.93
CA LEU A 225 -1.21 -15.11 -17.60
C LEU A 225 0.29 -14.86 -17.71
N PRO A 226 0.74 -13.61 -17.91
CA PRO A 226 2.14 -13.30 -18.19
C PRO A 226 3.01 -13.42 -16.93
N VAL A 227 3.97 -14.36 -16.95
CA VAL A 227 4.98 -14.52 -15.91
C VAL A 227 6.30 -13.98 -16.43
N TYR A 228 6.89 -13.01 -15.71
CA TYR A 228 8.14 -12.37 -16.10
C TYR A 228 9.34 -13.31 -15.89
N GLY A 229 10.22 -13.39 -16.91
CA GLY A 229 11.40 -14.24 -16.89
C GLY A 229 11.04 -15.72 -16.66
N SER A 230 11.66 -16.32 -15.68
CA SER A 230 11.37 -17.71 -15.24
C SER A 230 10.32 -17.80 -14.13
N GLY A 231 9.87 -16.65 -13.60
CA GLY A 231 8.92 -16.59 -12.48
C GLY A 231 9.52 -16.93 -11.10
N HIS A 232 10.84 -17.02 -10.99
CA HIS A 232 11.53 -17.40 -9.74
C HIS A 232 11.80 -16.23 -8.79
N GLN A 233 11.40 -15.01 -9.15
CA GLN A 233 11.50 -13.88 -8.24
C GLN A 233 10.61 -14.13 -7.01
N ILE A 234 11.19 -13.96 -5.82
CA ILE A 234 10.54 -14.24 -4.54
C ILE A 234 10.04 -12.93 -3.91
N ARG A 235 8.81 -12.97 -3.40
CA ARG A 235 8.20 -11.87 -2.64
C ARG A 235 7.61 -12.39 -1.34
N ASP A 236 7.69 -11.61 -0.28
CA ASP A 236 6.92 -11.83 0.94
C ASP A 236 5.54 -11.18 0.76
N TRP A 237 4.47 -11.94 1.00
CA TRP A 237 3.09 -11.54 0.72
C TRP A 237 2.33 -11.24 2.00
N LEU A 238 1.77 -10.03 2.09
CA LEU A 238 1.03 -9.52 3.24
C LEU A 238 -0.41 -9.19 2.87
N TYR A 239 -1.37 -9.84 3.55
CA TYR A 239 -2.78 -9.55 3.33
C TYR A 239 -3.15 -8.15 3.82
N VAL A 240 -3.89 -7.38 3.02
CA VAL A 240 -4.10 -5.94 3.24
C VAL A 240 -4.78 -5.61 4.57
N GLU A 241 -5.71 -6.46 5.05
CA GLU A 241 -6.36 -6.24 6.34
C GLU A 241 -5.40 -6.47 7.53
N ASP A 242 -4.44 -7.38 7.40
CA ASP A 242 -3.37 -7.54 8.37
C ASP A 242 -2.46 -6.32 8.38
N HIS A 243 -2.14 -5.80 7.20
CA HIS A 243 -1.32 -4.59 7.08
C HIS A 243 -1.98 -3.38 7.75
N VAL A 244 -3.26 -3.10 7.48
CA VAL A 244 -3.91 -1.92 8.10
C VAL A 244 -4.02 -2.04 9.61
N ARG A 245 -4.16 -3.25 10.17
CA ARG A 245 -4.09 -3.48 11.62
C ARG A 245 -2.70 -3.17 12.17
N ALA A 246 -1.63 -3.54 11.45
CA ALA A 246 -0.26 -3.17 11.80
C ALA A 246 -0.07 -1.65 11.77
N LEU A 247 -0.49 -1.00 10.68
CA LEU A 247 -0.40 0.45 10.53
C LEU A 247 -1.09 1.19 11.68
N TYR A 248 -2.29 0.78 12.07
CA TYR A 248 -3.01 1.38 13.19
C TYR A 248 -2.30 1.15 14.53
N LYS A 249 -1.73 -0.04 14.76
CA LYS A 249 -0.91 -0.30 15.96
C LYS A 249 0.34 0.57 15.99
N VAL A 250 1.06 0.71 14.87
CA VAL A 250 2.25 1.59 14.78
C VAL A 250 1.85 3.04 15.02
N LEU A 251 0.81 3.54 14.38
CA LEU A 251 0.33 4.91 14.53
C LEU A 251 0.01 5.26 15.99
N THR A 252 -0.65 4.34 16.71
CA THR A 252 -1.17 4.59 18.07
C THR A 252 -0.23 4.20 19.19
N LYS A 253 0.70 3.27 18.96
CA LYS A 253 1.58 2.72 20.01
C LYS A 253 3.07 2.72 19.64
N GLY A 254 3.42 2.99 18.37
CA GLY A 254 4.80 3.02 17.91
C GLY A 254 5.61 4.12 18.58
N LYS A 255 6.90 3.88 18.76
CA LYS A 255 7.84 4.86 19.31
C LYS A 255 8.17 5.90 18.24
N VAL A 256 7.94 7.16 18.55
CA VAL A 256 8.25 8.30 17.67
C VAL A 256 9.70 8.26 17.19
N GLY A 257 9.92 8.59 15.93
CA GLY A 257 11.22 8.57 15.28
C GLY A 257 11.70 7.19 14.82
N GLN A 258 10.89 6.13 15.07
CA GLN A 258 11.26 4.75 14.70
C GLN A 258 10.68 4.33 13.36
N THR A 259 11.38 3.40 12.73
CA THR A 259 10.91 2.61 11.58
C THR A 259 10.46 1.24 12.08
N TYR A 260 9.38 0.70 11.48
CA TYR A 260 8.88 -0.66 11.72
C TYR A 260 8.70 -1.38 10.38
N ASN A 261 9.31 -2.54 10.27
CA ASN A 261 9.07 -3.45 9.17
C ASN A 261 7.78 -4.26 9.41
N ILE A 262 6.97 -4.42 8.35
CA ILE A 262 5.70 -5.15 8.39
C ILE A 262 5.71 -6.20 7.27
N GLY A 263 5.82 -7.47 7.64
CA GLY A 263 5.89 -8.60 6.69
C GLY A 263 4.89 -9.69 6.99
N GLY A 264 4.53 -10.43 5.95
CA GLY A 264 3.59 -11.55 6.04
C GLY A 264 4.21 -12.88 6.47
N HIS A 265 5.54 -12.98 6.43
CA HIS A 265 6.29 -14.24 6.55
C HIS A 265 5.85 -15.31 5.54
N ASN A 266 5.45 -14.89 4.36
CA ASN A 266 4.89 -15.72 3.30
C ASN A 266 5.70 -15.56 2.00
N GLU A 267 6.96 -16.01 1.99
CA GLU A 267 7.80 -15.98 0.80
C GLU A 267 7.28 -16.98 -0.24
N LYS A 268 6.96 -16.48 -1.44
CA LYS A 268 6.55 -17.27 -2.59
C LYS A 268 7.20 -16.72 -3.86
N THR A 269 7.54 -17.62 -4.78
CA THR A 269 7.91 -17.19 -6.13
C THR A 269 6.68 -16.70 -6.90
N ASN A 270 6.88 -15.82 -7.87
CA ASN A 270 5.79 -15.35 -8.72
C ASN A 270 5.04 -16.51 -9.39
N LEU A 271 5.76 -17.55 -9.82
CA LEU A 271 5.17 -18.73 -10.45
C LEU A 271 4.32 -19.56 -9.48
N GLU A 272 4.76 -19.72 -8.21
CA GLU A 272 3.95 -20.39 -7.16
C GLU A 272 2.65 -19.62 -6.90
N VAL A 273 2.71 -18.28 -6.83
CA VAL A 273 1.51 -17.44 -6.68
C VAL A 273 0.54 -17.65 -7.83
N VAL A 274 1.01 -17.58 -9.09
CA VAL A 274 0.14 -17.75 -10.27
C VAL A 274 -0.46 -19.17 -10.31
N ARG A 275 0.30 -20.21 -9.98
CA ARG A 275 -0.21 -21.58 -9.91
C ARG A 275 -1.27 -21.76 -8.83
N ALA A 276 -1.04 -21.23 -7.63
CA ALA A 276 -2.01 -21.27 -6.54
C ALA A 276 -3.31 -20.52 -6.90
N LEU A 277 -3.22 -19.40 -7.62
CA LEU A 277 -4.38 -18.68 -8.16
C LEU A 277 -5.18 -19.55 -9.15
N CYS A 278 -4.49 -20.20 -10.09
CA CYS A 278 -5.14 -21.09 -11.05
C CYS A 278 -5.87 -22.26 -10.34
N GLU A 279 -5.22 -22.87 -9.35
CA GLU A 279 -5.82 -23.96 -8.56
C GLU A 279 -7.08 -23.51 -7.81
N LEU A 280 -7.05 -22.33 -7.18
CA LEU A 280 -8.21 -21.77 -6.49
C LEU A 280 -9.36 -21.43 -7.45
N LEU A 281 -9.04 -20.89 -8.62
CA LEU A 281 -10.04 -20.59 -9.65
C LEU A 281 -10.65 -21.87 -10.22
N ASP A 282 -9.85 -22.90 -10.52
CA ASP A 282 -10.33 -24.22 -10.99
C ASP A 282 -11.26 -24.88 -9.94
N GLN A 283 -10.99 -24.69 -8.64
CA GLN A 283 -11.86 -25.18 -7.56
C GLN A 283 -13.14 -24.37 -7.38
N SER A 284 -13.07 -23.05 -7.62
CA SER A 284 -14.18 -22.13 -7.38
C SER A 284 -15.16 -22.03 -8.54
N ARG A 285 -14.74 -22.43 -9.74
CA ARG A 285 -15.54 -22.37 -10.98
C ARG A 285 -15.44 -23.68 -11.75
N GLN A 286 -16.59 -24.21 -12.16
CA GLN A 286 -16.67 -25.39 -13.05
C GLN A 286 -16.68 -24.99 -14.52
N ASP A 287 -17.10 -23.77 -14.83
CA ASP A 287 -17.16 -23.20 -16.18
C ASP A 287 -15.85 -22.48 -16.51
N HIS A 288 -15.01 -23.11 -17.32
CA HIS A 288 -13.80 -22.50 -17.85
C HIS A 288 -14.09 -21.75 -19.15
N PRO A 289 -13.25 -20.74 -19.52
CA PRO A 289 -13.29 -20.16 -20.86
C PRO A 289 -13.14 -21.23 -21.95
N GLU A 290 -13.71 -20.95 -23.14
CA GLU A 290 -13.73 -21.88 -24.25
C GLU A 290 -12.31 -22.40 -24.60
N GLY A 291 -12.18 -23.74 -24.74
CA GLY A 291 -10.95 -24.39 -25.17
C GLY A 291 -9.93 -24.71 -24.09
N ILE A 292 -10.15 -24.28 -22.80
CA ILE A 292 -9.24 -24.63 -21.70
C ILE A 292 -9.89 -25.58 -20.69
N LYS A 293 -9.07 -26.45 -20.09
CA LYS A 293 -9.50 -27.38 -19.04
C LYS A 293 -9.04 -26.99 -17.66
N SER A 294 -8.03 -26.14 -17.57
CA SER A 294 -7.50 -25.57 -16.34
C SER A 294 -6.90 -24.20 -16.64
N TYR A 295 -7.07 -23.23 -15.74
CA TYR A 295 -6.47 -21.91 -15.85
C TYR A 295 -4.94 -21.94 -15.92
N LYS A 296 -4.28 -23.03 -15.50
CA LYS A 296 -2.82 -23.23 -15.63
C LYS A 296 -2.35 -23.24 -17.09
N GLU A 297 -3.22 -23.64 -18.03
CA GLU A 297 -2.90 -23.65 -19.46
C GLU A 297 -2.68 -22.23 -20.04
N LEU A 298 -3.19 -21.21 -19.35
CA LEU A 298 -3.02 -19.80 -19.73
C LEU A 298 -1.67 -19.21 -19.33
N ILE A 299 -0.87 -19.90 -18.49
CA ILE A 299 0.43 -19.40 -18.03
C ILE A 299 1.38 -19.25 -19.22
N THR A 300 1.88 -18.01 -19.40
CA THR A 300 2.77 -17.66 -20.50
C THR A 300 3.99 -16.93 -19.98
N PHE A 301 5.19 -17.43 -20.29
CA PHE A 301 6.42 -16.77 -19.91
C PHE A 301 6.75 -15.63 -20.90
N VAL A 302 7.07 -14.46 -20.34
CA VAL A 302 7.41 -13.27 -21.11
C VAL A 302 8.80 -12.76 -20.71
N SER A 303 9.43 -11.92 -21.55
CA SER A 303 10.72 -11.30 -21.21
C SER A 303 10.68 -10.61 -19.85
N ASP A 304 11.75 -10.70 -19.09
CA ASP A 304 11.84 -10.02 -17.79
C ASP A 304 11.91 -8.50 -17.95
N ARG A 305 11.63 -7.76 -16.88
CA ARG A 305 11.73 -6.31 -16.86
C ARG A 305 13.13 -5.87 -16.41
N PRO A 306 13.62 -4.68 -16.82
CA PRO A 306 14.85 -4.11 -16.29
C PRO A 306 14.75 -3.90 -14.76
N GLY A 307 15.89 -4.13 -14.06
CA GLY A 307 15.97 -3.90 -12.61
C GLY A 307 15.02 -4.77 -11.78
N HIS A 308 14.69 -5.99 -12.23
CA HIS A 308 13.81 -6.89 -11.51
C HIS A 308 14.56 -7.58 -10.37
N ASP A 309 14.35 -7.12 -9.16
CA ASP A 309 14.97 -7.67 -7.96
C ASP A 309 14.61 -9.15 -7.75
N ARG A 310 15.61 -9.92 -7.32
CA ARG A 310 15.49 -11.37 -7.17
C ARG A 310 14.60 -11.77 -6.01
N ARG A 311 14.80 -11.15 -4.82
CA ARG A 311 14.11 -11.57 -3.61
C ARG A 311 13.91 -10.42 -2.65
N TYR A 312 12.69 -10.33 -2.12
CA TYR A 312 12.33 -9.52 -0.97
C TYR A 312 11.85 -10.43 0.15
N ALA A 313 12.41 -10.25 1.33
CA ALA A 313 11.98 -10.90 2.55
C ALA A 313 12.29 -9.99 3.74
N ILE A 314 11.32 -9.78 4.60
CA ILE A 314 11.39 -8.75 5.64
C ILE A 314 11.36 -9.38 7.04
N ASP A 315 12.16 -8.85 7.95
CA ASP A 315 12.11 -9.19 9.37
C ASP A 315 11.11 -8.29 10.09
N ALA A 316 9.97 -8.85 10.48
CA ALA A 316 8.95 -8.17 11.27
C ALA A 316 9.05 -8.45 12.78
N SER A 317 10.21 -8.88 13.28
CA SER A 317 10.40 -9.21 14.69
C SER A 317 10.21 -8.02 15.62
N LYS A 318 10.61 -6.81 15.19
CA LYS A 318 10.48 -5.57 15.98
C LYS A 318 9.03 -5.24 16.27
N ILE A 319 8.17 -5.21 15.26
CA ILE A 319 6.75 -4.90 15.44
C ILE A 319 6.06 -5.96 16.31
N ARG A 320 6.46 -7.24 16.18
CA ARG A 320 5.96 -8.31 17.04
C ARG A 320 6.38 -8.11 18.50
N GLN A 321 7.65 -7.81 18.74
CA GLN A 321 8.19 -7.67 20.11
C GLN A 321 7.69 -6.39 20.80
N GLU A 322 7.66 -5.27 20.10
CA GLU A 322 7.33 -3.97 20.69
C GLU A 322 5.82 -3.69 20.71
N LEU A 323 5.06 -4.18 19.72
CA LEU A 323 3.66 -3.86 19.55
C LEU A 323 2.72 -5.08 19.60
N ASP A 324 3.24 -6.27 19.83
CA ASP A 324 2.44 -7.52 19.88
C ASP A 324 1.56 -7.68 18.64
N TRP A 325 2.16 -7.49 17.44
CA TRP A 325 1.47 -7.67 16.17
C TRP A 325 2.04 -8.87 15.41
N VAL A 326 1.13 -9.67 14.88
CA VAL A 326 1.41 -10.75 13.92
C VAL A 326 0.32 -10.77 12.86
N PRO A 327 0.59 -11.22 11.62
CA PRO A 327 -0.45 -11.44 10.62
C PRO A 327 -1.41 -12.53 11.10
N GLU A 328 -2.70 -12.39 10.79
CA GLU A 328 -3.74 -13.38 11.10
C GLU A 328 -4.00 -14.32 9.91
N GLN A 329 -3.69 -13.85 8.69
CA GLN A 329 -3.88 -14.65 7.50
C GLN A 329 -2.56 -15.33 7.09
N THR A 330 -2.65 -16.62 6.74
CA THR A 330 -1.62 -17.26 5.93
C THR A 330 -1.78 -16.83 4.47
N PHE A 331 -0.78 -17.09 3.62
CA PHE A 331 -0.91 -16.80 2.19
C PHE A 331 -2.13 -17.49 1.59
N GLU A 332 -2.36 -18.75 1.91
CA GLU A 332 -3.44 -19.58 1.37
C GLU A 332 -4.81 -19.04 1.78
N THR A 333 -5.00 -18.68 3.06
CA THR A 333 -6.29 -18.15 3.54
C THR A 333 -6.57 -16.77 3.00
N GLY A 334 -5.56 -15.88 2.94
CA GLY A 334 -5.70 -14.55 2.36
C GLY A 334 -5.93 -14.59 0.85
N LEU A 335 -5.24 -15.49 0.13
CA LEU A 335 -5.40 -15.67 -1.32
C LEU A 335 -6.81 -16.18 -1.66
N SER A 336 -7.32 -17.17 -0.92
CA SER A 336 -8.69 -17.64 -1.07
C SER A 336 -9.71 -16.53 -0.88
N LYS A 337 -9.59 -15.73 0.19
CA LYS A 337 -10.46 -14.56 0.42
C LYS A 337 -10.38 -13.55 -0.73
N THR A 338 -9.19 -13.32 -1.25
CA THR A 338 -8.97 -12.40 -2.38
C THR A 338 -9.65 -12.90 -3.65
N VAL A 339 -9.44 -14.16 -4.02
CA VAL A 339 -10.07 -14.77 -5.21
C VAL A 339 -11.60 -14.68 -5.12
N HIS A 340 -12.18 -15.12 -4.00
CA HIS A 340 -13.65 -15.03 -3.81
C HIS A 340 -14.15 -13.60 -3.91
N TRP A 341 -13.43 -12.63 -3.32
CA TRP A 341 -13.83 -11.23 -3.44
C TRP A 341 -13.91 -10.76 -4.91
N TYR A 342 -12.91 -11.08 -5.75
CA TYR A 342 -12.94 -10.71 -7.17
C TYR A 342 -14.04 -11.41 -7.93
N LEU A 343 -14.37 -12.65 -7.59
CA LEU A 343 -15.50 -13.40 -8.19
C LEU A 343 -16.85 -12.76 -7.83
N ASP A 344 -17.00 -12.28 -6.60
CA ASP A 344 -18.24 -11.71 -6.10
C ASP A 344 -18.42 -10.22 -6.46
N ASN A 345 -17.34 -9.50 -6.86
CA ASN A 345 -17.35 -8.06 -7.13
C ASN A 345 -17.01 -7.71 -8.59
N THR A 346 -17.61 -8.43 -9.52
CA THR A 346 -17.36 -8.25 -10.96
C THR A 346 -17.73 -6.87 -11.48
N ALA A 347 -18.78 -6.24 -10.94
CA ALA A 347 -19.17 -4.88 -11.29
C ALA A 347 -18.05 -3.87 -10.95
N TRP A 348 -17.49 -3.93 -9.75
CA TRP A 348 -16.33 -3.09 -9.37
C TRP A 348 -15.15 -3.34 -10.32
N CYS A 349 -14.87 -4.62 -10.64
CA CYS A 349 -13.78 -4.99 -11.56
C CYS A 349 -13.98 -4.43 -12.98
N GLN A 350 -15.22 -4.33 -13.45
CA GLN A 350 -15.56 -3.74 -14.75
C GLN A 350 -15.36 -2.21 -14.73
N HIS A 351 -15.90 -1.53 -13.71
CA HIS A 351 -15.84 -0.06 -13.61
C HIS A 351 -14.39 0.45 -13.56
N ILE A 352 -13.48 -0.21 -12.85
CA ILE A 352 -12.07 0.22 -12.80
C ILE A 352 -11.30 -0.02 -14.12
N GLN A 353 -11.84 -0.84 -15.05
CA GLN A 353 -11.26 -1.12 -16.35
C GLN A 353 -11.82 -0.23 -17.46
N ASP A 354 -12.92 0.48 -17.23
CA ASP A 354 -13.53 1.42 -18.20
C ASP A 354 -12.68 2.68 -18.41
N GLY A 355 -11.59 2.83 -17.64
CA GLY A 355 -10.62 3.90 -17.78
C GLY A 355 -9.55 3.65 -18.84
N SER A 356 -8.41 4.32 -18.70
CA SER A 356 -7.29 4.26 -19.65
C SER A 356 -6.47 2.96 -19.62
N TYR A 357 -6.58 2.15 -18.55
CA TYR A 357 -5.81 0.92 -18.37
C TYR A 357 -6.65 -0.31 -18.72
N GLN A 358 -6.23 -1.03 -19.77
CA GLN A 358 -6.88 -2.25 -20.26
C GLN A 358 -6.01 -3.51 -20.03
N ARG A 359 -5.27 -3.55 -18.96
CA ARG A 359 -4.37 -4.67 -18.58
C ARG A 359 -3.24 -4.91 -19.58
N GLN A 360 -2.84 -3.87 -20.35
CA GLN A 360 -1.67 -3.94 -21.23
C GLN A 360 -0.38 -4.02 -20.41
N ARG A 361 0.65 -4.62 -21.00
CA ARG A 361 1.98 -4.67 -20.40
C ARG A 361 2.60 -3.27 -20.34
N LEU A 362 3.15 -2.92 -19.19
CA LEU A 362 3.86 -1.66 -18.90
C LEU A 362 5.37 -1.92 -18.75
N GLY A 363 6.19 -0.87 -18.68
CA GLY A 363 7.62 -0.95 -18.36
C GLY A 363 8.49 -1.51 -19.49
N LEU A 364 8.05 -1.41 -20.73
CA LEU A 364 8.84 -1.87 -21.87
C LEU A 364 9.95 -0.89 -22.26
N GLY A 365 9.90 0.35 -21.78
CA GLY A 365 10.71 1.46 -22.25
C GLY A 365 10.50 1.67 -23.76
N ASP A 366 10.20 2.86 -24.21
CA ASP A 366 10.06 3.12 -25.66
C ASP A 366 11.40 2.82 -26.34
N LYS A 367 11.53 1.64 -27.00
CA LYS A 367 12.69 1.30 -27.81
C LYS A 367 12.70 2.04 -29.17
N THR A 368 11.71 2.88 -29.41
CA THR A 368 11.65 3.75 -30.59
C THR A 368 12.25 5.10 -30.22
N GLY A 369 13.54 5.26 -30.53
CA GLY A 369 14.33 6.44 -30.27
C GLY A 369 13.69 7.73 -30.77
N GLY A 370 13.22 8.55 -29.85
CA GLY A 370 13.04 9.97 -30.02
C GLY A 370 14.18 10.67 -29.25
N ARG A 371 15.25 11.05 -29.96
CA ARG A 371 16.25 11.99 -29.45
C ARG A 371 15.54 13.32 -29.14
N VAL A 372 15.68 13.79 -27.91
CA VAL A 372 15.60 15.21 -27.60
C VAL A 372 17.00 15.69 -27.31
#